data_95859b917936617bf3f8266404fd2efb
#
_entry.id   95859b917936617bf3f8266404fd2efb
#
_cell.length_a   1.000
_cell.length_b   1.000
_cell.length_c   1.000
_cell.angle_alpha   90.00
_cell.angle_beta   90.00
_cell.angle_gamma   90.00
#
_symmetry.space_group_name_H-M   'P 1'
#
loop_
_entity.id
_entity.type
_entity.pdbx_description
1 polymer ?
#
loop_
_entity_poly.entity_id
_entity_poly.type
_entity_poly.pdbx_seq_one_letter_code
_entity_poly.pdbx_strand_id
1 'polypeptide(L)'
;MKIDPEVCTGCGSCMVYCPVEAIVETDRKTPKRKAIRAVDLDRCVECGNCLRADVCPVDAIVQQPLDWPRSLRSAFSNPMTEHKSKDMGRGTEEMKTNEITRRIGKGEVGVAIELGRPLLGSSFRDVERVTRAMAGVGVTFEPHNPLTSLIEDLSTGTLRKDVLDERVLSTIVEFKIPEERLDDVLPAIRDVAGRIESVFSLGIIAVLPPGGRPPVLERIRKLGFDVRPNGKVNLGLGRPIPGDSPPGPDKQSRGSERRPS
;
A
#
# COMPACT_ATOMS: atom_id res chain seq x y z
N MET A 1 5.65 2.60 18.41
CA MET A 1 5.70 3.95 19.04
C MET A 1 5.25 3.91 20.48
N LYS A 2 5.90 4.73 21.38
CA LYS A 2 5.50 4.93 22.76
C LYS A 2 5.64 6.41 23.11
N ILE A 3 4.82 6.90 24.01
CA ILE A 3 5.00 8.19 24.70
C ILE A 3 5.39 7.90 26.13
N ASP A 4 6.53 8.42 26.55
CA ASP A 4 7.02 8.25 27.93
C ASP A 4 6.13 9.05 28.90
N PRO A 5 5.42 8.38 29.84
CA PRO A 5 4.49 9.03 30.73
C PRO A 5 5.19 9.91 31.80
N GLU A 6 6.45 9.63 32.10
CA GLU A 6 7.22 10.42 33.10
C GLU A 6 7.72 11.73 32.51
N VAL A 7 7.97 11.77 31.19
CA VAL A 7 8.46 12.95 30.46
C VAL A 7 7.31 13.78 29.88
N CYS A 8 6.22 13.15 29.44
CA CYS A 8 5.11 13.80 28.75
C CYS A 8 4.43 14.89 29.60
N THR A 9 4.37 16.12 29.08
CA THR A 9 3.72 17.27 29.72
C THR A 9 2.22 17.40 29.40
N GLY A 10 1.68 16.57 28.53
CA GLY A 10 0.27 16.60 28.13
C GLY A 10 -0.09 17.75 27.18
N CYS A 11 0.86 18.38 26.47
CA CYS A 11 0.59 19.52 25.59
C CYS A 11 -0.29 19.18 24.37
N GLY A 12 -0.28 17.94 23.89
CA GLY A 12 -1.10 17.45 22.79
C GLY A 12 -0.57 17.77 21.38
N SER A 13 0.58 18.45 21.24
CA SER A 13 1.14 18.85 19.95
C SER A 13 1.33 17.67 18.96
N CYS A 14 1.58 16.46 19.49
CA CYS A 14 1.77 15.27 18.67
C CYS A 14 0.49 14.71 18.05
N MET A 15 -0.70 15.05 18.58
CA MET A 15 -1.97 14.46 18.16
C MET A 15 -2.31 14.78 16.70
N VAL A 16 -2.10 16.02 16.28
CA VAL A 16 -2.41 16.50 14.91
C VAL A 16 -1.55 15.86 13.83
N TYR A 17 -0.44 15.24 14.22
CA TYR A 17 0.48 14.54 13.30
C TYR A 17 0.18 13.04 13.17
N CYS A 18 -0.81 12.54 13.93
CA CYS A 18 -1.19 11.13 13.84
C CYS A 18 -2.30 10.92 12.79
N PRO A 19 -1.99 10.35 11.62
CA PRO A 19 -2.96 10.20 10.54
C PRO A 19 -4.08 9.21 10.85
N VAL A 20 -3.89 8.35 11.86
CA VAL A 20 -4.87 7.34 12.28
C VAL A 20 -5.42 7.62 13.69
N GLU A 21 -5.20 8.82 14.21
CA GLU A 21 -5.68 9.27 15.53
C GLU A 21 -5.37 8.28 16.69
N ALA A 22 -4.21 7.64 16.63
CA ALA A 22 -3.77 6.68 17.63
C ALA A 22 -3.14 7.33 18.87
N ILE A 23 -3.00 8.66 18.92
CA ILE A 23 -2.51 9.36 20.11
C ILE A 23 -3.74 9.87 20.89
N VAL A 24 -3.92 9.32 22.09
CA VAL A 24 -5.10 9.55 22.93
C VAL A 24 -4.73 10.24 24.24
N GLU A 25 -5.71 10.89 24.83
CA GLU A 25 -5.61 11.46 26.17
C GLU A 25 -5.82 10.34 27.19
N THR A 26 -4.98 10.29 28.24
CA THR A 26 -5.16 9.34 29.34
C THR A 26 -6.00 9.94 30.46
N ASP A 27 -6.60 9.07 31.29
CA ASP A 27 -7.38 9.50 32.46
C ASP A 27 -6.52 10.05 33.62
N ARG A 28 -5.20 10.04 33.51
CA ARG A 28 -4.26 10.53 34.53
C ARG A 28 -4.26 12.06 34.62
N LYS A 29 -5.38 12.63 35.02
CA LYS A 29 -5.48 14.05 35.38
C LYS A 29 -5.22 14.25 36.88
N THR A 30 -4.42 15.23 37.22
CA THR A 30 -4.34 15.73 38.58
C THR A 30 -4.68 17.23 38.57
N PRO A 31 -5.11 17.84 39.71
CA PRO A 31 -5.39 19.27 39.78
C PRO A 31 -4.22 20.16 39.31
N LYS A 32 -3.00 19.62 39.33
CA LYS A 32 -1.76 20.34 38.99
C LYS A 32 -1.11 19.89 37.69
N ARG A 33 -1.61 18.83 37.04
CA ARG A 33 -1.00 18.26 35.80
C ARG A 33 -2.08 17.93 34.78
N LYS A 34 -1.88 18.38 33.54
CA LYS A 34 -2.71 18.01 32.37
C LYS A 34 -2.69 16.51 32.20
N ALA A 35 -3.75 15.95 31.59
CA ALA A 35 -3.74 14.57 31.15
C ALA A 35 -2.59 14.35 30.14
N ILE A 36 -1.78 13.35 30.40
CA ILE A 36 -0.69 12.97 29.49
C ILE A 36 -1.25 12.27 28.25
N ARG A 37 -0.44 12.14 27.22
CA ARG A 37 -0.80 11.41 26.01
C ARG A 37 -0.24 10.00 26.06
N ALA A 38 -0.97 9.08 25.42
CA ALA A 38 -0.52 7.70 25.21
C ALA A 38 -0.78 7.30 23.77
N VAL A 39 -0.09 6.25 23.32
CA VAL A 39 -0.35 5.64 22.02
C VAL A 39 -1.31 4.48 22.22
N ASP A 40 -2.45 4.55 21.55
CA ASP A 40 -3.34 3.41 21.34
C ASP A 40 -2.64 2.44 20.38
N LEU A 41 -2.14 1.33 20.94
CA LEU A 41 -1.34 0.37 20.18
C LEU A 41 -2.16 -0.40 19.14
N ASP A 42 -3.46 -0.52 19.32
CA ASP A 42 -4.33 -1.22 18.36
C ASP A 42 -4.54 -0.36 17.12
N ARG A 43 -4.65 0.95 17.30
CA ARG A 43 -4.80 1.92 16.18
C ARG A 43 -3.47 2.30 15.53
N CYS A 44 -2.38 2.30 16.27
CA CYS A 44 -1.08 2.76 15.79
C CYS A 44 -0.54 1.85 14.67
N VAL A 45 -0.27 2.44 13.51
CA VAL A 45 0.29 1.77 12.31
C VAL A 45 1.81 1.88 12.21
N GLU A 46 2.49 2.32 13.25
CA GLU A 46 3.96 2.45 13.34
C GLU A 46 4.58 3.29 12.20
N CYS A 47 3.85 4.27 11.67
CA CYS A 47 4.31 5.13 10.57
C CYS A 47 5.42 6.11 10.96
N GLY A 48 5.62 6.37 12.25
CA GLY A 48 6.65 7.27 12.77
C GLY A 48 6.42 8.76 12.50
N ASN A 49 5.27 9.20 11.99
CA ASN A 49 5.02 10.62 11.69
C ASN A 49 5.14 11.51 12.93
N CYS A 50 4.56 11.08 14.05
CA CYS A 50 4.60 11.85 15.31
C CYS A 50 6.04 12.06 15.84
N LEU A 51 6.94 11.10 15.60
CA LEU A 51 8.35 11.21 15.96
C LEU A 51 9.11 12.12 14.97
N ARG A 52 8.93 11.88 13.67
CA ARG A 52 9.62 12.66 12.63
C ARG A 52 9.18 14.12 12.53
N ALA A 53 7.98 14.42 13.02
CA ALA A 53 7.49 15.78 13.04
C ALA A 53 8.26 16.68 14.04
N ASP A 54 9.02 16.07 14.95
CA ASP A 54 9.88 16.74 15.95
C ASP A 54 9.15 17.84 16.74
N VAL A 55 7.90 17.55 17.13
CA VAL A 55 6.99 18.53 17.76
C VAL A 55 6.87 18.37 19.26
N CYS A 56 7.56 17.39 19.83
CA CYS A 56 7.52 17.15 21.27
C CYS A 56 8.54 18.04 21.99
N PRO A 57 8.12 19.02 22.79
CA PRO A 57 9.05 19.97 23.42
C PRO A 57 9.92 19.33 24.52
N VAL A 58 9.67 18.06 24.83
CA VAL A 58 10.37 17.32 25.91
C VAL A 58 10.80 15.92 25.45
N ASP A 59 10.81 15.65 24.15
CA ASP A 59 11.25 14.39 23.54
C ASP A 59 10.62 13.11 24.12
N ALA A 60 9.36 13.21 24.53
CA ALA A 60 8.67 12.09 25.16
C ALA A 60 8.27 10.97 24.18
N ILE A 61 8.38 11.18 22.84
CA ILE A 61 7.97 10.22 21.84
C ILE A 61 9.18 9.37 21.44
N VAL A 62 9.05 8.04 21.61
CA VAL A 62 10.16 7.12 21.36
C VAL A 62 9.71 5.94 20.48
N GLN A 63 10.59 5.49 19.57
CA GLN A 63 10.41 4.25 18.85
C GLN A 63 10.92 3.09 19.70
N GLN A 64 10.05 2.09 19.91
CA GLN A 64 10.44 0.85 20.55
C GLN A 64 10.85 -0.19 19.47
N PRO A 65 11.68 -1.19 19.82
CA PRO A 65 11.84 -2.38 18.98
C PRO A 65 10.49 -3.01 18.67
N LEU A 66 10.33 -3.48 17.45
CA LEU A 66 9.10 -4.08 16.96
C LEU A 66 9.36 -5.53 16.56
N ASP A 67 8.69 -6.46 17.22
CA ASP A 67 8.69 -7.86 16.84
C ASP A 67 7.59 -8.15 15.81
N TRP A 68 7.72 -9.29 15.14
CA TRP A 68 6.67 -9.80 14.27
C TRP A 68 5.45 -10.24 15.11
N PRO A 69 4.20 -9.98 14.65
CA PRO A 69 3.80 -9.39 13.36
C PRO A 69 3.77 -7.85 13.36
N ARG A 70 3.93 -7.18 14.49
CA ARG A 70 3.82 -5.71 14.59
C ARG A 70 4.84 -4.95 13.75
N SER A 71 6.03 -5.52 13.52
CA SER A 71 7.04 -4.94 12.62
C SER A 71 6.53 -4.74 11.19
N LEU A 72 5.53 -5.53 10.76
CA LEU A 72 4.84 -5.37 9.49
C LEU A 72 4.19 -3.99 9.35
N ARG A 73 3.61 -3.45 10.43
CA ARG A 73 3.02 -2.10 10.43
C ARG A 73 4.04 -1.06 10.01
N SER A 74 5.23 -1.10 10.59
CA SER A 74 6.31 -0.19 10.22
C SER A 74 6.79 -0.41 8.79
N ALA A 75 6.94 -1.66 8.38
CA ALA A 75 7.39 -2.02 7.03
C ALA A 75 6.48 -1.45 5.92
N PHE A 76 5.16 -1.42 6.13
CA PHE A 76 4.19 -0.88 5.18
C PHE A 76 3.89 0.61 5.35
N SER A 77 4.20 1.19 6.52
CA SER A 77 3.73 2.54 6.86
C SER A 77 4.84 3.57 7.05
N ASN A 78 6.04 3.15 7.44
CA ASN A 78 7.14 4.06 7.74
C ASN A 78 8.16 4.07 6.59
N PRO A 79 8.29 5.19 5.85
CA PRO A 79 9.23 5.29 4.72
C PRO A 79 10.71 5.23 5.15
N MET A 80 10.99 5.36 6.45
CA MET A 80 12.36 5.28 6.99
C MET A 80 12.72 3.88 7.49
N THR A 81 11.81 2.92 7.42
CA THR A 81 12.12 1.54 7.82
C THR A 81 13.05 0.90 6.79
N GLU A 82 14.20 0.44 7.25
CA GLU A 82 15.09 -0.35 6.42
C GLU A 82 14.47 -1.72 6.15
N HIS A 83 14.33 -2.03 4.87
CA HIS A 83 13.82 -3.33 4.43
C HIS A 83 14.99 -4.27 4.17
N LYS A 84 15.07 -5.37 4.92
CA LYS A 84 16.07 -6.42 4.72
C LYS A 84 15.79 -7.27 3.47
N SER A 85 14.56 -7.21 2.95
CA SER A 85 14.17 -7.85 1.70
C SER A 85 13.55 -6.84 0.73
N LYS A 86 13.66 -7.11 -0.58
CA LYS A 86 13.06 -6.27 -1.62
C LYS A 86 11.53 -6.33 -1.63
N ASP A 87 10.96 -7.28 -0.90
CA ASP A 87 9.52 -7.59 -0.90
C ASP A 87 8.77 -6.92 0.25
N MET A 88 9.35 -5.91 0.89
CA MET A 88 8.74 -5.17 1.98
C MET A 88 8.40 -3.75 1.54
N GLY A 89 7.28 -3.23 2.05
CA GLY A 89 6.77 -1.90 1.73
C GLY A 89 5.29 -1.94 1.39
N ARG A 90 4.72 -0.79 1.04
CA ARG A 90 3.27 -0.68 0.82
C ARG A 90 2.79 -1.17 -0.55
N GLY A 91 3.67 -1.35 -1.49
CA GLY A 91 3.37 -1.73 -2.87
C GLY A 91 4.50 -1.34 -3.81
N THR A 92 4.41 -1.83 -5.04
CA THR A 92 5.46 -1.67 -6.04
C THR A 92 5.31 -0.38 -6.84
N GLU A 93 6.43 0.11 -7.38
CA GLU A 93 6.47 1.15 -8.39
C GLU A 93 6.29 0.59 -9.83
N GLU A 94 6.10 -0.71 -9.96
CA GLU A 94 6.23 -1.44 -11.21
C GLU A 94 5.15 -1.11 -12.22
N MET A 95 3.93 -0.92 -11.74
CA MET A 95 2.84 -0.45 -12.59
C MET A 95 3.06 0.97 -13.10
N LYS A 96 3.90 1.77 -12.42
CA LYS A 96 4.27 3.13 -12.84
C LYS A 96 5.43 3.16 -13.82
N THR A 97 6.12 2.05 -13.99
CA THR A 97 7.32 1.89 -14.83
C THR A 97 7.12 0.83 -15.91
N ASN A 98 5.88 0.62 -16.34
CA ASN A 98 5.52 -0.44 -17.29
C ASN A 98 6.27 -0.34 -18.63
N GLU A 99 6.65 0.86 -19.06
CA GLU A 99 7.47 1.07 -20.25
C GLU A 99 8.85 0.41 -20.16
N ILE A 100 9.33 0.17 -18.94
CA ILE A 100 10.60 -0.52 -18.68
C ILE A 100 10.37 -1.99 -18.36
N THR A 101 9.43 -2.29 -17.46
CA THR A 101 9.19 -3.65 -16.96
C THR A 101 8.40 -4.51 -17.92
N ARG A 102 7.58 -3.90 -18.77
CA ARG A 102 6.70 -4.57 -19.76
C ARG A 102 5.79 -5.63 -19.15
N ARG A 103 5.38 -5.47 -17.90
CA ARG A 103 4.51 -6.43 -17.22
C ARG A 103 3.10 -6.44 -17.75
N ILE A 104 2.64 -5.30 -18.24
CA ILE A 104 1.31 -5.12 -18.82
C ILE A 104 1.52 -4.93 -20.33
N GLY A 105 1.07 -5.89 -21.10
CA GLY A 105 1.17 -5.91 -22.54
C GLY A 105 -0.02 -5.23 -23.23
N LYS A 106 0.00 -5.25 -24.56
CA LYS A 106 -1.12 -4.79 -25.39
C LYS A 106 -2.31 -5.72 -25.18
N GLY A 107 -3.50 -5.17 -24.92
CA GLY A 107 -4.71 -5.94 -24.62
C GLY A 107 -4.80 -6.42 -23.18
N GLU A 108 -3.83 -6.05 -22.33
CA GLU A 108 -3.89 -6.27 -20.88
C GLU A 108 -4.08 -4.93 -20.15
N VAL A 109 -4.66 -5.00 -18.99
CA VAL A 109 -4.74 -3.89 -18.03
C VAL A 109 -4.19 -4.32 -16.68
N GLY A 110 -3.42 -3.44 -16.06
CA GLY A 110 -3.04 -3.56 -14.67
C GLY A 110 -4.05 -2.87 -13.78
N VAL A 111 -4.31 -3.46 -12.64
CA VAL A 111 -5.22 -2.94 -11.62
C VAL A 111 -4.48 -2.81 -10.30
N ALA A 112 -4.55 -1.63 -9.68
CA ALA A 112 -4.01 -1.34 -8.36
C ALA A 112 -5.13 -0.86 -7.45
N ILE A 113 -5.45 -1.63 -6.41
CA ILE A 113 -6.40 -1.26 -5.37
C ILE A 113 -5.56 -0.77 -4.18
N GLU A 114 -5.45 0.56 -4.03
CA GLU A 114 -4.62 1.20 -3.01
C GLU A 114 -5.44 1.41 -1.73
N LEU A 115 -5.50 0.40 -0.86
CA LEU A 115 -6.24 0.47 0.41
C LEU A 115 -5.57 1.42 1.41
N GLY A 116 -6.40 2.10 2.21
CA GLY A 116 -5.96 3.07 3.22
C GLY A 116 -5.65 4.45 2.67
N ARG A 117 -5.88 4.70 1.39
CA ARG A 117 -5.72 6.01 0.78
C ARG A 117 -7.04 6.76 0.65
N PRO A 118 -7.07 8.08 0.96
CA PRO A 118 -5.96 8.91 1.46
C PRO A 118 -5.77 8.78 2.99
N LEU A 119 -4.64 8.26 3.44
CA LEU A 119 -4.08 8.27 4.79
C LEU A 119 -5.02 7.89 5.98
N LEU A 120 -6.06 7.10 5.74
CA LEU A 120 -7.00 6.67 6.79
C LEU A 120 -6.61 5.33 7.42
N GLY A 121 -5.63 4.66 6.84
CA GLY A 121 -5.22 3.33 7.24
C GLY A 121 -6.11 2.22 6.70
N SER A 122 -5.61 1.00 6.79
CA SER A 122 -6.33 -0.21 6.39
C SER A 122 -6.04 -1.35 7.35
N SER A 123 -7.05 -2.19 7.61
CA SER A 123 -6.89 -3.45 8.33
C SER A 123 -6.54 -4.58 7.36
N PHE A 124 -5.73 -5.55 7.79
CA PHE A 124 -5.46 -6.73 6.97
C PHE A 124 -6.69 -7.64 6.81
N ARG A 125 -7.68 -7.54 7.70
CA ARG A 125 -8.99 -8.21 7.50
C ARG A 125 -9.74 -7.65 6.30
N ASP A 126 -9.70 -6.34 6.07
CA ASP A 126 -10.28 -5.73 4.86
C ASP A 126 -9.46 -6.06 3.61
N VAL A 127 -8.12 -6.06 3.76
CA VAL A 127 -7.22 -6.48 2.68
C VAL A 127 -7.55 -7.91 2.25
N GLU A 128 -7.73 -8.84 3.19
CA GLU A 128 -8.12 -10.23 2.88
C GLU A 128 -9.47 -10.31 2.17
N ARG A 129 -10.46 -9.53 2.58
CA ARG A 129 -11.75 -9.50 1.86
C ARG A 129 -11.56 -9.12 0.39
N VAL A 130 -10.69 -8.14 0.12
CA VAL A 130 -10.37 -7.71 -1.24
C VAL A 130 -9.60 -8.79 -2.00
N THR A 131 -8.53 -9.36 -1.43
CA THR A 131 -7.75 -10.39 -2.11
C THR A 131 -8.59 -11.63 -2.41
N ARG A 132 -9.46 -12.04 -1.49
CA ARG A 132 -10.40 -13.16 -1.72
C ARG A 132 -11.43 -12.86 -2.80
N ALA A 133 -11.97 -11.64 -2.83
CA ALA A 133 -12.90 -11.25 -3.90
C ALA A 133 -12.20 -11.27 -5.26
N MET A 134 -10.95 -10.81 -5.34
CA MET A 134 -10.18 -10.80 -6.58
C MET A 134 -9.76 -12.21 -7.01
N ALA A 135 -9.34 -13.06 -6.08
CA ALA A 135 -9.08 -14.47 -6.36
C ALA A 135 -10.34 -15.18 -6.88
N GLY A 136 -11.50 -14.88 -6.29
CA GLY A 136 -12.79 -15.44 -6.70
C GLY A 136 -13.20 -15.12 -8.14
N VAL A 137 -12.73 -14.00 -8.68
CA VAL A 137 -12.89 -13.68 -10.12
C VAL A 137 -11.67 -14.09 -10.95
N GLY A 138 -10.73 -14.86 -10.39
CA GLY A 138 -9.62 -15.47 -11.11
C GLY A 138 -8.59 -14.49 -11.64
N VAL A 139 -8.20 -13.48 -10.85
CA VAL A 139 -7.09 -12.59 -11.20
C VAL A 139 -5.73 -13.26 -10.91
N THR A 140 -4.69 -12.78 -11.58
CA THR A 140 -3.31 -13.16 -11.28
C THR A 140 -2.63 -12.02 -10.53
N PHE A 141 -2.38 -12.21 -9.23
CA PHE A 141 -1.71 -11.22 -8.40
C PHE A 141 -0.28 -10.95 -8.89
N GLU A 142 0.17 -9.70 -8.74
CA GLU A 142 1.54 -9.29 -9.08
C GLU A 142 2.53 -9.98 -8.12
N PRO A 143 3.41 -10.86 -8.62
CA PRO A 143 4.27 -11.69 -7.77
C PRO A 143 5.32 -10.90 -6.98
N HIS A 144 5.73 -9.73 -7.49
CA HIS A 144 6.72 -8.89 -6.82
C HIS A 144 6.10 -7.81 -5.92
N ASN A 145 4.79 -7.83 -5.73
CA ASN A 145 4.14 -6.94 -4.77
C ASN A 145 4.35 -7.48 -3.34
N PRO A 146 4.78 -6.63 -2.39
CA PRO A 146 4.99 -7.04 -0.99
C PRO A 146 3.76 -7.69 -0.35
N LEU A 147 2.55 -7.23 -0.68
CA LEU A 147 1.32 -7.85 -0.18
C LEU A 147 1.14 -9.27 -0.68
N THR A 148 1.52 -9.55 -1.93
CA THR A 148 1.37 -10.89 -2.51
C THR A 148 2.16 -11.94 -1.71
N SER A 149 3.30 -11.57 -1.13
CA SER A 149 4.09 -12.46 -0.26
C SER A 149 3.38 -12.82 1.06
N LEU A 150 2.33 -12.09 1.43
CA LEU A 150 1.50 -12.35 2.61
C LEU A 150 0.25 -13.16 2.30
N ILE A 151 -0.03 -13.44 1.02
CA ILE A 151 -1.12 -14.33 0.60
C ILE A 151 -0.63 -15.78 0.75
N GLU A 152 -1.23 -16.50 1.68
CA GLU A 152 -0.88 -17.90 1.96
C GLU A 152 -1.37 -18.82 0.83
N ASP A 153 -2.53 -18.52 0.27
CA ASP A 153 -3.13 -19.26 -0.84
C ASP A 153 -3.62 -18.29 -1.92
N LEU A 154 -2.85 -18.20 -3.00
CA LEU A 154 -3.16 -17.32 -4.13
C LEU A 154 -4.46 -17.70 -4.86
N SER A 155 -4.88 -18.96 -4.80
CA SER A 155 -6.11 -19.42 -5.47
C SER A 155 -7.37 -18.95 -4.77
N THR A 156 -7.32 -18.75 -3.47
CA THR A 156 -8.43 -18.25 -2.64
C THR A 156 -8.25 -16.81 -2.20
N GLY A 157 -7.05 -16.25 -2.32
CA GLY A 157 -6.71 -14.92 -1.84
C GLY A 157 -6.59 -14.84 -0.31
N THR A 158 -6.46 -15.97 0.38
CA THR A 158 -6.38 -16.05 1.85
C THR A 158 -5.02 -15.55 2.32
N LEU A 159 -5.01 -14.62 3.26
CA LEU A 159 -3.79 -14.11 3.87
C LEU A 159 -3.30 -15.04 5.00
N ARG A 160 -2.05 -14.89 5.36
CA ARG A 160 -1.46 -15.52 6.55
C ARG A 160 -2.23 -15.08 7.80
N LYS A 161 -2.55 -16.03 8.67
CA LYS A 161 -3.36 -15.78 9.88
C LYS A 161 -2.70 -14.83 10.86
N ASP A 162 -1.36 -14.87 10.97
CA ASP A 162 -0.59 -14.06 11.91
C ASP A 162 -0.58 -12.55 11.58
N VAL A 163 -1.03 -12.15 10.38
CA VAL A 163 -1.09 -10.73 9.99
C VAL A 163 -2.51 -10.15 9.99
N LEU A 164 -3.55 -10.95 10.16
CA LEU A 164 -4.94 -10.50 10.00
C LEU A 164 -5.36 -9.40 10.97
N ASP A 165 -4.79 -9.38 12.17
CA ASP A 165 -5.09 -8.38 13.21
C ASP A 165 -4.22 -7.13 13.09
N GLU A 166 -3.33 -7.10 12.09
CA GLU A 166 -2.48 -5.95 11.86
C GLU A 166 -3.18 -4.84 11.07
N ARG A 167 -2.66 -3.63 11.23
CA ARG A 167 -3.10 -2.42 10.52
C ARG A 167 -1.92 -1.72 9.92
N VAL A 168 -2.12 -1.10 8.75
CA VAL A 168 -1.08 -0.35 8.04
C VAL A 168 -1.64 0.98 7.54
N LEU A 169 -0.75 1.93 7.25
CA LEU A 169 -1.17 3.22 6.71
C LEU A 169 -1.77 3.06 5.32
N SER A 170 -1.15 2.25 4.49
CA SER A 170 -1.72 1.81 3.21
C SER A 170 -1.02 0.57 2.69
N THR A 171 -1.72 -0.20 1.87
CA THR A 171 -1.19 -1.30 1.09
C THR A 171 -1.86 -1.37 -0.27
N ILE A 172 -1.25 -2.06 -1.22
CA ILE A 172 -1.75 -2.11 -2.60
C ILE A 172 -1.94 -3.56 -3.01
N VAL A 173 -3.16 -3.90 -3.41
CA VAL A 173 -3.46 -5.15 -4.10
C VAL A 173 -3.25 -4.90 -5.59
N GLU A 174 -2.30 -5.57 -6.19
CA GLU A 174 -1.94 -5.41 -7.60
C GLU A 174 -2.11 -6.71 -8.37
N PHE A 175 -2.67 -6.59 -9.56
CA PHE A 175 -2.84 -7.71 -10.49
C PHE A 175 -3.00 -7.20 -11.91
N LYS A 176 -2.90 -8.08 -12.87
CA LYS A 176 -3.23 -7.80 -14.27
C LYS A 176 -4.27 -8.76 -14.81
N ILE A 177 -5.02 -8.29 -15.79
CA ILE A 177 -6.07 -9.05 -16.47
C ILE A 177 -6.07 -8.70 -17.98
N PRO A 178 -6.59 -9.57 -18.82
CA PRO A 178 -7.03 -9.20 -20.16
C PRO A 178 -8.06 -8.07 -20.10
N GLU A 179 -8.03 -7.13 -21.04
CA GLU A 179 -8.93 -5.95 -21.03
C GLU A 179 -10.41 -6.35 -21.05
N GLU A 180 -10.77 -7.44 -21.71
CA GLU A 180 -12.15 -7.96 -21.73
C GLU A 180 -12.68 -8.39 -20.37
N ARG A 181 -11.78 -8.74 -19.43
CA ARG A 181 -12.15 -9.14 -18.07
C ARG A 181 -12.57 -7.98 -17.14
N LEU A 182 -12.46 -6.74 -17.61
CA LEU A 182 -12.92 -5.56 -16.83
C LEU A 182 -14.40 -5.64 -16.47
N ASP A 183 -15.24 -6.27 -17.32
CA ASP A 183 -16.67 -6.40 -17.09
C ASP A 183 -17.01 -7.32 -15.90
N ASP A 184 -16.11 -8.24 -15.54
CA ASP A 184 -16.26 -9.09 -14.35
C ASP A 184 -15.59 -8.46 -13.13
N VAL A 185 -14.39 -7.93 -13.32
CA VAL A 185 -13.52 -7.49 -12.22
C VAL A 185 -13.99 -6.18 -11.61
N LEU A 186 -14.39 -5.17 -12.39
CA LEU A 186 -14.81 -3.89 -11.84
C LEU A 186 -16.09 -3.97 -11.00
N PRO A 187 -17.13 -4.74 -11.39
CA PRO A 187 -18.28 -5.00 -10.52
C PRO A 187 -17.90 -5.72 -9.22
N ALA A 188 -16.99 -6.69 -9.26
CA ALA A 188 -16.50 -7.38 -8.06
C ALA A 188 -15.75 -6.44 -7.11
N ILE A 189 -14.95 -5.49 -7.64
CA ILE A 189 -14.31 -4.44 -6.84
C ILE A 189 -15.36 -3.55 -6.17
N ARG A 190 -16.40 -3.15 -6.89
CA ARG A 190 -17.50 -2.33 -6.34
C ARG A 190 -18.25 -3.07 -5.24
N ASP A 191 -18.52 -4.35 -5.44
CA ASP A 191 -19.22 -5.19 -4.46
C ASP A 191 -18.40 -5.36 -3.17
N VAL A 192 -17.10 -5.65 -3.26
CA VAL A 192 -16.25 -5.75 -2.09
C VAL A 192 -16.05 -4.41 -1.38
N ALA A 193 -16.06 -3.29 -2.12
CA ALA A 193 -16.00 -1.95 -1.54
C ALA A 193 -17.14 -1.68 -0.56
N GLY A 194 -18.34 -2.20 -0.84
CA GLY A 194 -19.50 -2.10 0.07
C GLY A 194 -19.42 -3.00 1.31
N ARG A 195 -18.41 -3.86 1.41
CA ARG A 195 -18.25 -4.85 2.49
C ARG A 195 -17.00 -4.65 3.35
N ILE A 196 -16.25 -3.58 3.12
CA ILE A 196 -15.05 -3.21 3.88
C ILE A 196 -15.23 -1.83 4.50
N GLU A 197 -14.52 -1.58 5.60
CA GLU A 197 -14.46 -0.28 6.25
C GLU A 197 -13.32 0.58 5.71
N SER A 198 -12.28 -0.05 5.17
CA SER A 198 -11.15 0.66 4.58
C SER A 198 -11.53 1.33 3.27
N VAL A 199 -11.15 2.59 3.12
CA VAL A 199 -11.27 3.28 1.82
C VAL A 199 -10.09 2.91 0.92
N PHE A 200 -10.30 3.00 -0.40
CA PHE A 200 -9.21 2.81 -1.36
C PHE A 200 -9.36 3.72 -2.57
N SER A 201 -8.25 3.96 -3.25
CA SER A 201 -8.23 4.48 -4.61
C SER A 201 -7.99 3.34 -5.60
N LEU A 202 -8.66 3.43 -6.75
CA LEU A 202 -8.51 2.46 -7.84
C LEU A 202 -7.67 3.05 -8.96
N GLY A 203 -6.53 2.44 -9.23
CA GLY A 203 -5.67 2.74 -10.37
C GLY A 203 -5.83 1.69 -11.47
N ILE A 204 -5.99 2.14 -12.71
CA ILE A 204 -5.97 1.26 -13.89
C ILE A 204 -4.87 1.71 -14.83
N ILE A 205 -4.06 0.79 -15.24
CA ILE A 205 -2.92 1.00 -16.15
C ILE A 205 -3.20 0.27 -17.45
N ALA A 206 -3.07 0.97 -18.56
CA ALA A 206 -3.19 0.40 -19.90
C ALA A 206 -2.09 0.94 -20.81
N VAL A 207 -1.68 0.14 -21.77
CA VAL A 207 -0.75 0.56 -22.82
C VAL A 207 -1.48 1.51 -23.77
N LEU A 208 -0.89 2.68 -24.01
CA LEU A 208 -1.45 3.66 -24.93
C LEU A 208 -1.29 3.18 -26.38
N PRO A 209 -2.37 3.12 -27.16
CA PRO A 209 -2.29 2.86 -28.58
C PRO A 209 -1.72 4.07 -29.34
N PRO A 210 -1.30 3.89 -30.58
CA PRO A 210 -1.06 5.02 -31.47
C PRO A 210 -2.27 5.94 -31.53
N GLY A 211 -2.08 7.23 -31.23
CA GLY A 211 -3.17 8.20 -31.08
C GLY A 211 -3.52 8.58 -29.64
N GLY A 212 -2.93 7.91 -28.65
CA GLY A 212 -2.82 8.41 -27.26
C GLY A 212 -4.06 8.28 -26.36
N ARG A 213 -5.17 7.67 -26.83
CA ARG A 213 -6.36 7.46 -25.99
C ARG A 213 -6.61 5.97 -25.77
N PRO A 214 -6.52 5.45 -24.54
CA PRO A 214 -6.78 4.04 -24.28
C PRO A 214 -8.27 3.70 -24.47
N PRO A 215 -8.62 2.66 -25.26
CA PRO A 215 -10.00 2.22 -25.48
C PRO A 215 -10.72 1.85 -24.19
N VAL A 216 -9.96 1.34 -23.22
CA VAL A 216 -10.43 0.94 -21.89
C VAL A 216 -11.20 2.05 -21.14
N LEU A 217 -10.94 3.32 -21.41
CA LEU A 217 -11.61 4.44 -20.74
C LEU A 217 -13.12 4.47 -20.98
N GLU A 218 -13.57 4.18 -22.20
CA GLU A 218 -15.00 4.15 -22.53
C GLU A 218 -15.69 2.94 -21.84
N ARG A 219 -15.00 1.81 -21.78
CA ARG A 219 -15.50 0.61 -21.10
C ARG A 219 -15.66 0.86 -19.61
N ILE A 220 -14.68 1.46 -18.95
CA ILE A 220 -14.72 1.82 -17.52
C ILE A 220 -15.91 2.73 -17.23
N ARG A 221 -16.15 3.75 -18.09
CA ARG A 221 -17.29 4.67 -17.94
C ARG A 221 -18.63 3.97 -18.12
N LYS A 222 -18.74 3.05 -19.11
CA LYS A 222 -19.96 2.24 -19.32
C LYS A 222 -20.28 1.37 -18.10
N LEU A 223 -19.28 0.92 -17.38
CA LEU A 223 -19.42 0.17 -16.12
C LEU A 223 -19.75 1.08 -14.92
N GLY A 224 -19.95 2.38 -15.15
CA GLY A 224 -20.37 3.36 -14.14
C GLY A 224 -19.26 3.78 -13.19
N PHE A 225 -17.99 3.71 -13.61
CA PHE A 225 -16.87 4.28 -12.87
C PHE A 225 -16.52 5.66 -13.41
N ASP A 226 -16.33 6.60 -12.50
CA ASP A 226 -15.87 7.94 -12.84
C ASP A 226 -14.34 7.94 -13.05
N VAL A 227 -13.92 8.38 -14.23
CA VAL A 227 -12.50 8.40 -14.61
C VAL A 227 -11.99 9.82 -14.47
N ARG A 228 -11.00 10.00 -13.61
CA ARG A 228 -10.36 11.31 -13.41
C ARG A 228 -9.65 11.77 -14.70
N PRO A 229 -9.78 13.04 -15.08
CA PRO A 229 -9.20 13.56 -16.33
C PRO A 229 -7.66 13.61 -16.32
N ASN A 230 -7.06 13.66 -15.14
CA ASN A 230 -5.61 13.83 -14.94
C ASN A 230 -4.90 12.49 -14.76
N GLY A 231 -5.13 11.52 -15.63
CA GLY A 231 -4.37 10.28 -15.67
C GLY A 231 -2.88 10.56 -15.89
N LYS A 232 -2.02 9.83 -15.18
CA LYS A 232 -0.56 9.92 -15.39
C LYS A 232 -0.19 9.24 -16.68
N VAL A 233 0.62 9.92 -17.47
CA VAL A 233 1.30 9.33 -18.64
C VAL A 233 2.77 9.22 -18.30
N ASN A 234 3.30 8.01 -18.27
CA ASN A 234 4.71 7.76 -18.01
C ASN A 234 5.52 8.01 -19.29
N LEU A 235 5.89 9.26 -19.50
CA LEU A 235 6.77 9.67 -20.60
C LEU A 235 8.23 9.86 -20.16
N GLY A 236 8.56 9.64 -18.88
CA GLY A 236 9.72 10.27 -18.31
C GLY A 236 10.89 9.39 -17.95
N LEU A 237 10.74 8.08 -17.85
CA LEU A 237 11.82 7.21 -17.36
C LEU A 237 12.50 6.40 -18.47
N GLY A 238 12.00 6.43 -19.64
CA GLY A 238 12.50 5.59 -20.69
C GLY A 238 12.27 6.11 -22.10
N ARG A 239 12.98 5.52 -22.98
CA ARG A 239 12.70 5.64 -24.40
C ARG A 239 11.42 4.87 -24.68
N PRO A 240 10.53 5.36 -25.57
CA PRO A 240 9.43 4.55 -26.07
C PRO A 240 9.96 3.20 -26.52
N ILE A 241 9.45 2.13 -25.93
CA ILE A 241 9.87 0.79 -26.31
C ILE A 241 9.16 0.48 -27.63
N PRO A 242 9.88 0.13 -28.69
CA PRO A 242 9.26 -0.34 -29.92
C PRO A 242 8.36 -1.55 -29.62
N GLY A 243 7.12 -1.50 -30.08
CA GLY A 243 6.02 -2.35 -29.60
C GLY A 243 6.08 -3.85 -29.83
N ASP A 244 7.13 -4.45 -30.41
CA ASP A 244 7.14 -5.85 -30.79
C ASP A 244 8.41 -6.64 -30.42
N SER A 245 9.21 -6.11 -29.50
CA SER A 245 10.34 -6.89 -28.97
C SER A 245 9.90 -7.77 -27.81
N PRO A 246 10.18 -9.08 -27.80
CA PRO A 246 9.90 -9.94 -26.65
C PRO A 246 10.64 -9.44 -25.42
N PRO A 247 10.14 -9.71 -24.20
CA PRO A 247 10.84 -9.37 -22.97
C PRO A 247 12.24 -9.97 -23.01
N GLY A 248 13.25 -9.14 -22.78
CA GLY A 248 14.63 -9.61 -22.68
C GLY A 248 14.76 -10.58 -21.51
N PRO A 249 15.73 -11.50 -21.56
CA PRO A 249 15.95 -12.47 -20.48
C PRO A 249 16.13 -11.72 -19.16
N ASP A 250 15.44 -12.20 -18.15
CA ASP A 250 15.48 -11.76 -16.78
C ASP A 250 16.95 -11.67 -16.32
N LYS A 251 17.45 -10.45 -16.08
CA LYS A 251 18.79 -10.26 -15.52
C LYS A 251 18.76 -10.52 -14.02
N GLN A 252 18.34 -11.70 -13.64
CA GLN A 252 18.62 -12.23 -12.31
C GLN A 252 20.04 -12.80 -12.31
N SER A 253 20.80 -12.39 -11.32
CA SER A 253 22.14 -12.87 -10.97
C SER A 253 23.30 -12.42 -11.88
N ARG A 254 23.83 -11.21 -11.67
CA ARG A 254 25.28 -11.07 -11.67
C ARG A 254 25.73 -10.86 -10.23
N GLY A 255 26.20 -11.94 -9.65
CA GLY A 255 26.87 -11.94 -8.35
C GLY A 255 27.99 -10.92 -8.32
N SER A 256 28.12 -10.28 -7.18
CA SER A 256 29.24 -9.41 -6.84
C SER A 256 30.52 -10.25 -6.80
N GLU A 257 31.25 -10.38 -7.89
CA GLU A 257 32.67 -10.71 -7.84
C GLU A 257 33.42 -9.47 -7.34
N ARG A 258 33.81 -9.51 -6.09
CA ARG A 258 34.80 -8.59 -5.52
C ARG A 258 36.15 -8.85 -6.23
N ARG A 259 36.72 -7.85 -6.84
CA ARG A 259 38.14 -7.87 -7.24
C ARG A 259 38.99 -7.74 -5.98
N PRO A 260 40.00 -8.57 -5.80
CA PRO A 260 40.96 -8.40 -4.72
C PRO A 260 42.02 -7.35 -5.09
N SER A 261 42.49 -6.63 -4.04
CA SER A 261 43.63 -5.69 -3.88
C SER A 261 43.74 -4.52 -4.83
#